data_5bfde7a00d05b550a73ad1134b6201cb
#
_entry.id   5bfde7a00d05b550a73ad1134b6201cb
#
_cell.length_a   1.000
_cell.length_b   1.000
_cell.length_c   1.000
_cell.angle_alpha   90.00
_cell.angle_beta   90.00
_cell.angle_gamma   90.00
#
_symmetry.space_group_name_H-M   'P 1'
#
loop_
_entity.id
_entity.type
_entity.pdbx_description
1 polymer ?
#
loop_
_entity_poly.entity_id
_entity_poly.type
_entity_poly.pdbx_seq_one_letter_code
_entity_poly.pdbx_strand_id
1 'polypeptide(L)'
;MIAAASRPPEQRGLARDGVRLLVATPDGCRHARFAELARFLSAGDLLVVNTSATVAAAVDGHRADGRPVTVHVSSSLPDGTWLIELRQSPATTGRVTDAAAGEQIALPAGVSLALVRRYPDADSDRMWVASAAAEGGFRGYLDRHGRPIRYSYVPQAWPLAAYQTVFARSPGSAEMPSAGRPFTDRLVTELAAGGVVIAPITLHAGVASLEAGEPPLPERFTVPTPTAELVNLTRSAGRRVIAVGTTVTRALESAADPGGTVRARRGWTDLLLGADHPARVVTGLITGWHDPEASHLALLEAVAGPNLVRGAYQAAEQAGYLWHEFGDSCLLLPDSPALAWPGLVPARYAMPVAAPAGLVPSHPLTAG
;
A
#
# COMPACT_ATOMS: atom_id res chain seq x y z
N MET A 1 5.67 -20.57 -10.54
CA MET A 1 5.61 -19.09 -10.77
C MET A 1 4.18 -18.62 -10.52
N ILE A 2 3.98 -17.65 -9.64
CA ILE A 2 2.65 -17.10 -9.33
C ILE A 2 2.17 -16.27 -10.53
N ALA A 3 0.94 -16.49 -11.01
CA ALA A 3 0.40 -15.79 -12.18
C ALA A 3 -0.05 -14.36 -11.81
N ALA A 4 0.12 -13.39 -12.72
CA ALA A 4 -0.31 -12.01 -12.49
C ALA A 4 -1.83 -11.85 -12.63
N ALA A 5 -2.43 -11.02 -11.76
CA ALA A 5 -3.82 -10.60 -11.90
C ALA A 5 -3.94 -9.49 -12.96
N SER A 6 -4.44 -9.83 -14.12
CA SER A 6 -4.58 -8.89 -15.25
C SER A 6 -5.79 -7.94 -15.16
N ARG A 7 -6.68 -8.14 -14.20
CA ARG A 7 -7.94 -7.38 -14.03
C ARG A 7 -8.28 -7.17 -12.55
N PRO A 8 -8.96 -6.06 -12.22
CA PRO A 8 -9.56 -5.88 -10.90
C PRO A 8 -10.48 -7.05 -10.51
N PRO A 9 -10.58 -7.42 -9.22
CA PRO A 9 -11.47 -8.50 -8.77
C PRO A 9 -12.92 -8.28 -9.21
N GLU A 10 -13.41 -7.05 -9.22
CA GLU A 10 -14.76 -6.69 -9.65
C GLU A 10 -15.02 -7.07 -11.12
N GLN A 11 -13.99 -7.05 -11.97
CA GLN A 11 -14.05 -7.49 -13.36
C GLN A 11 -13.84 -8.99 -13.55
N ARG A 12 -13.59 -9.70 -12.46
CA ARG A 12 -13.53 -11.16 -12.38
C ARG A 12 -14.78 -11.74 -11.73
N GLY A 13 -15.82 -10.93 -11.47
CA GLY A 13 -17.06 -11.34 -10.77
C GLY A 13 -16.90 -11.50 -9.26
N LEU A 14 -15.87 -10.91 -8.66
CA LEU A 14 -15.64 -10.94 -7.22
C LEU A 14 -15.97 -9.57 -6.61
N ALA A 15 -16.36 -9.56 -5.33
CA ALA A 15 -16.31 -8.34 -4.54
C ALA A 15 -14.84 -7.90 -4.35
N ARG A 16 -14.63 -6.64 -4.01
CA ARG A 16 -13.29 -6.07 -3.77
C ARG A 16 -12.53 -6.86 -2.71
N ASP A 17 -13.19 -7.23 -1.61
CA ASP A 17 -12.68 -8.05 -0.51
C ASP A 17 -12.83 -9.57 -0.74
N GLY A 18 -13.32 -9.97 -1.91
CA GLY A 18 -13.48 -11.37 -2.32
C GLY A 18 -12.19 -12.04 -2.82
N VAL A 19 -11.07 -11.32 -2.90
CA VAL A 19 -9.75 -11.89 -3.22
C VAL A 19 -9.31 -12.87 -2.13
N ARG A 20 -8.40 -13.78 -2.46
CA ARG A 20 -7.87 -14.74 -1.48
C ARG A 20 -6.93 -14.04 -0.50
N LEU A 21 -6.90 -14.56 0.71
CA LEU A 21 -5.97 -14.18 1.78
C LEU A 21 -5.23 -15.43 2.23
N LEU A 22 -3.91 -15.44 2.15
CA LEU A 22 -3.08 -16.43 2.81
C LEU A 22 -2.61 -15.84 4.12
N VAL A 23 -2.88 -16.54 5.22
CA VAL A 23 -2.42 -16.16 6.56
C VAL A 23 -1.29 -17.10 6.95
N ALA A 24 -0.08 -16.56 7.11
CA ALA A 24 1.11 -17.30 7.48
C ALA A 24 1.50 -16.97 8.93
N THR A 25 1.64 -18.02 9.73
CA THR A 25 2.08 -17.98 11.13
C THR A 25 3.17 -19.04 11.35
N PRO A 26 3.88 -19.04 12.48
CA PRO A 26 4.84 -20.12 12.80
C PRO A 26 4.23 -21.52 12.76
N ASP A 27 2.91 -21.65 12.99
CA ASP A 27 2.19 -22.93 12.95
C ASP A 27 1.81 -23.38 11.53
N GLY A 28 2.07 -22.56 10.50
CA GLY A 28 1.79 -22.87 9.10
C GLY A 28 0.92 -21.85 8.39
N CYS A 29 0.44 -22.23 7.21
CA CYS A 29 -0.34 -21.36 6.32
C CYS A 29 -1.83 -21.76 6.33
N ARG A 30 -2.70 -20.74 6.31
CA ARG A 30 -4.16 -20.91 6.19
C ARG A 30 -4.68 -20.12 5.01
N HIS A 31 -5.60 -20.71 4.25
CA HIS A 31 -6.26 -20.10 3.11
C HIS A 31 -7.63 -19.57 3.53
N ALA A 32 -7.90 -18.31 3.18
CA ALA A 32 -9.14 -17.60 3.48
C ALA A 32 -9.52 -16.64 2.35
N ARG A 33 -10.57 -15.86 2.54
CA ARG A 33 -10.89 -14.67 1.76
C ARG A 33 -10.49 -13.42 2.53
N PHE A 34 -10.16 -12.34 1.83
CA PHE A 34 -9.79 -11.09 2.49
C PHE A 34 -10.94 -10.54 3.34
N ALA A 35 -12.18 -10.76 2.94
CA ALA A 35 -13.38 -10.44 3.71
C ALA A 35 -13.41 -11.09 5.12
N GLU A 36 -12.60 -12.12 5.34
CA GLU A 36 -12.50 -12.82 6.64
C GLU A 36 -11.35 -12.30 7.51
N LEU A 37 -10.68 -11.21 7.13
CA LEU A 37 -9.51 -10.67 7.81
C LEU A 37 -9.73 -10.47 9.31
N ALA A 38 -10.93 -10.01 9.71
CA ALA A 38 -11.28 -9.80 11.10
C ALA A 38 -11.11 -11.05 12.00
N ARG A 39 -11.16 -12.26 11.42
CA ARG A 39 -10.98 -13.53 12.15
C ARG A 39 -9.53 -13.79 12.58
N PHE A 40 -8.57 -13.09 12.00
CA PHE A 40 -7.13 -13.28 12.24
C PHE A 40 -6.50 -12.14 13.05
N LEU A 41 -7.30 -11.14 13.38
CA LEU A 41 -6.90 -10.00 14.20
C LEU A 41 -7.60 -10.04 15.55
N SER A 42 -6.97 -9.43 16.55
CA SER A 42 -7.47 -9.40 17.93
C SER A 42 -7.77 -7.98 18.38
N ALA A 43 -8.68 -7.83 19.32
CA ALA A 43 -8.92 -6.53 19.96
C ALA A 43 -7.60 -6.00 20.57
N GLY A 44 -7.32 -4.73 20.29
CA GLY A 44 -6.07 -4.06 20.66
C GLY A 44 -4.93 -4.19 19.65
N ASP A 45 -5.05 -4.99 18.58
CA ASP A 45 -4.13 -4.89 17.44
C ASP A 45 -4.27 -3.52 16.77
N LEU A 46 -3.16 -2.99 16.27
CA LEU A 46 -3.13 -1.75 15.51
C LEU A 46 -2.86 -2.03 14.03
N LEU A 47 -3.82 -1.74 13.17
CA LEU A 47 -3.63 -1.66 11.73
C LEU A 47 -3.17 -0.25 11.34
N VAL A 48 -1.97 -0.14 10.78
CA VAL A 48 -1.50 1.13 10.22
C VAL A 48 -1.70 1.10 8.70
N VAL A 49 -2.38 2.14 8.18
CA VAL A 49 -2.83 2.20 6.78
C VAL A 49 -2.23 3.41 6.06
N ASN A 50 -2.00 3.28 4.76
CA ASN A 50 -1.52 4.39 3.94
C ASN A 50 -2.69 5.16 3.34
N THR A 51 -2.74 6.47 3.60
CA THR A 51 -3.78 7.38 3.10
C THR A 51 -3.42 8.07 1.79
N SER A 52 -2.30 7.71 1.17
CA SER A 52 -1.96 8.25 -0.14
C SER A 52 -2.95 7.80 -1.21
N ALA A 53 -3.48 8.77 -1.97
CA ALA A 53 -4.32 8.50 -3.12
C ALA A 53 -3.46 8.42 -4.38
N THR A 54 -3.77 7.44 -5.22
CA THR A 54 -3.17 7.28 -6.55
C THR A 54 -3.60 8.41 -7.45
N VAL A 55 -2.68 8.84 -8.31
CA VAL A 55 -2.88 9.97 -9.19
C VAL A 55 -2.65 9.58 -10.65
N ALA A 56 -3.15 10.37 -11.59
CA ALA A 56 -2.75 10.26 -12.98
C ALA A 56 -1.24 10.58 -13.09
N ALA A 57 -0.44 9.57 -13.41
CA ALA A 57 1.01 9.64 -13.36
C ALA A 57 1.67 9.15 -14.66
N ALA A 58 0.90 8.87 -15.71
CA ALA A 58 1.41 8.52 -17.03
C ALA A 58 0.80 9.45 -18.07
N VAL A 59 1.61 9.94 -19.01
CA VAL A 59 1.17 10.74 -20.16
C VAL A 59 1.99 10.39 -21.39
N ASP A 60 1.34 10.26 -22.54
CA ASP A 60 2.02 10.01 -23.80
C ASP A 60 2.53 11.31 -24.41
N GLY A 61 3.66 11.24 -25.08
CA GLY A 61 4.29 12.35 -25.74
C GLY A 61 5.17 11.88 -26.90
N HIS A 62 5.95 12.82 -27.44
CA HIS A 62 6.89 12.56 -28.53
C HIS A 62 8.24 13.21 -28.21
N ARG A 63 9.30 12.50 -28.53
CA ARG A 63 10.66 13.01 -28.50
C ARG A 63 10.91 14.00 -29.64
N ALA A 64 12.00 14.72 -29.57
CA ALA A 64 12.36 15.70 -30.62
C ALA A 64 12.51 15.09 -32.03
N ASP A 65 12.86 13.81 -32.12
CA ASP A 65 12.96 13.04 -33.37
C ASP A 65 11.62 12.44 -33.85
N GLY A 66 10.52 12.73 -33.16
CA GLY A 66 9.18 12.26 -33.47
C GLY A 66 8.84 10.86 -32.90
N ARG A 67 9.78 10.16 -32.28
CA ARG A 67 9.50 8.86 -31.66
C ARG A 67 8.50 9.00 -30.50
N PRO A 68 7.45 8.16 -30.46
CA PRO A 68 6.49 8.18 -29.35
C PRO A 68 7.13 7.69 -28.06
N VAL A 69 6.77 8.30 -26.94
CA VAL A 69 7.24 7.97 -25.61
C VAL A 69 6.11 8.12 -24.60
N THR A 70 6.13 7.33 -23.53
CA THR A 70 5.26 7.54 -22.37
C THR A 70 6.12 8.04 -21.21
N VAL A 71 5.71 9.15 -20.63
CA VAL A 71 6.33 9.72 -19.41
C VAL A 71 5.59 9.16 -18.20
N HIS A 72 6.30 8.45 -17.34
CA HIS A 72 5.83 8.07 -16.00
C HIS A 72 6.37 9.09 -14.99
N VAL A 73 5.48 9.76 -14.28
CA VAL A 73 5.82 10.78 -13.29
C VAL A 73 5.82 10.15 -11.91
N SER A 74 7.02 10.04 -11.30
CA SER A 74 7.20 9.38 -10.01
C SER A 74 6.82 10.29 -8.84
N SER A 75 7.45 11.46 -8.74
CA SER A 75 7.20 12.39 -7.63
C SER A 75 7.60 13.82 -7.98
N SER A 76 7.05 14.79 -7.24
CA SER A 76 7.50 16.18 -7.27
C SER A 76 8.66 16.37 -6.31
N LEU A 77 9.68 17.11 -6.74
CA LEU A 77 10.83 17.48 -5.93
C LEU A 77 10.63 18.86 -5.25
N PRO A 78 11.37 19.15 -4.16
CA PRO A 78 11.20 20.41 -3.41
C PRO A 78 11.47 21.68 -4.21
N ASP A 79 12.28 21.59 -5.26
CA ASP A 79 12.63 22.71 -6.16
C ASP A 79 11.60 22.95 -7.27
N GLY A 80 10.48 22.24 -7.25
CA GLY A 80 9.43 22.33 -8.25
C GLY A 80 9.66 21.50 -9.51
N THR A 81 10.76 20.78 -9.60
CA THR A 81 11.01 19.80 -10.67
C THR A 81 10.32 18.47 -10.37
N TRP A 82 10.39 17.54 -11.31
CA TRP A 82 9.71 16.24 -11.25
C TRP A 82 10.70 15.11 -11.48
N LEU A 83 10.55 14.05 -10.73
CA LEU A 83 11.23 12.80 -10.99
C LEU A 83 10.37 11.97 -11.94
N ILE A 84 10.93 11.58 -13.08
CA ILE A 84 10.20 10.87 -14.13
C ILE A 84 10.99 9.68 -14.66
N GLU A 85 10.29 8.72 -15.27
CA GLU A 85 10.83 7.65 -16.10
C GLU A 85 10.28 7.79 -17.53
N LEU A 86 11.13 7.59 -18.53
CA LEU A 86 10.71 7.50 -19.93
C LEU A 86 10.56 6.04 -20.34
N ARG A 87 9.37 5.70 -20.87
CA ARG A 87 9.06 4.36 -21.39
C ARG A 87 8.80 4.41 -22.88
N GLN A 88 9.18 3.36 -23.60
CA GLN A 88 8.78 3.21 -25.00
C GLN A 88 7.24 3.15 -25.10
N SER A 89 6.65 3.78 -26.12
CA SER A 89 5.21 3.72 -26.31
C SER A 89 4.83 2.59 -27.28
N PRO A 90 3.79 1.80 -26.99
CA PRO A 90 2.98 1.83 -25.76
C PRO A 90 3.78 1.45 -24.51
N ALA A 91 3.52 2.10 -23.39
CA ALA A 91 4.29 2.05 -22.13
C ALA A 91 4.51 0.67 -21.50
N THR A 92 4.08 -0.38 -22.16
CA THR A 92 4.20 -1.78 -21.70
C THR A 92 5.52 -2.43 -22.14
N THR A 93 6.32 -1.75 -22.95
CA THR A 93 7.61 -2.22 -23.47
C THR A 93 8.76 -1.52 -22.74
N GLY A 94 9.98 -1.72 -23.09
CA GLY A 94 11.17 -1.32 -22.37
C GLY A 94 11.30 0.15 -21.97
N ARG A 95 12.42 0.44 -21.31
CA ARG A 95 12.84 1.80 -20.96
C ARG A 95 13.38 2.53 -22.18
N VAL A 96 13.40 3.87 -22.12
CA VAL A 96 14.16 4.72 -23.05
C VAL A 96 15.50 5.02 -22.38
N THR A 97 16.58 4.46 -22.91
CA THR A 97 17.93 4.58 -22.34
C THR A 97 18.80 5.60 -23.08
N ASP A 98 18.40 6.00 -24.29
CA ASP A 98 19.13 6.89 -25.21
C ASP A 98 18.73 8.38 -25.10
N ALA A 99 17.98 8.76 -24.07
CA ALA A 99 17.61 10.15 -23.82
C ALA A 99 18.79 10.95 -23.24
N ALA A 100 18.82 12.26 -23.52
CA ALA A 100 19.90 13.15 -23.11
C ALA A 100 19.37 14.37 -22.33
N ALA A 101 20.22 14.94 -21.46
CA ALA A 101 19.90 16.20 -20.79
C ALA A 101 19.70 17.33 -21.82
N GLY A 102 18.70 18.18 -21.58
CA GLY A 102 18.25 19.22 -22.51
C GLY A 102 17.21 18.76 -23.53
N GLU A 103 16.97 17.46 -23.66
CA GLU A 103 15.93 16.96 -24.56
C GLU A 103 14.55 17.44 -24.13
N GLN A 104 13.72 17.83 -25.14
CA GLN A 104 12.35 18.28 -24.95
C GLN A 104 11.40 17.18 -25.37
N ILE A 105 10.47 16.83 -24.50
CA ILE A 105 9.37 15.90 -24.78
C ILE A 105 8.12 16.73 -25.03
N ALA A 106 7.57 16.64 -26.24
CA ALA A 106 6.32 17.29 -26.59
C ALA A 106 5.16 16.49 -25.99
N LEU A 107 4.36 17.12 -25.15
CA LEU A 107 3.19 16.56 -24.50
C LEU A 107 1.89 17.13 -25.10
N PRO A 108 0.71 16.48 -24.90
CA PRO A 108 -0.58 17.01 -25.31
C PRO A 108 -0.83 18.46 -24.87
N ALA A 109 -1.72 19.16 -25.59
CA ALA A 109 -2.08 20.56 -25.33
C ALA A 109 -0.89 21.54 -25.38
N GLY A 110 0.17 21.21 -26.13
CA GLY A 110 1.31 22.12 -26.38
C GLY A 110 2.25 22.27 -25.19
N VAL A 111 2.16 21.42 -24.16
CA VAL A 111 3.09 21.43 -23.05
C VAL A 111 4.40 20.74 -23.46
N SER A 112 5.53 21.30 -23.04
CA SER A 112 6.85 20.70 -23.20
C SER A 112 7.44 20.33 -21.84
N LEU A 113 8.03 19.12 -21.77
CA LEU A 113 8.75 18.64 -20.60
C LEU A 113 10.23 18.54 -20.96
N ALA A 114 11.07 19.28 -20.24
CA ALA A 114 12.51 19.30 -20.44
C ALA A 114 13.22 18.32 -19.49
N LEU A 115 14.06 17.45 -20.02
CA LEU A 115 14.96 16.59 -19.23
C LEU A 115 16.13 17.43 -18.72
N VAL A 116 16.25 17.57 -17.38
CA VAL A 116 17.28 18.43 -16.79
C VAL A 116 18.57 17.65 -16.54
N ARG A 117 18.46 16.53 -15.85
CA ARG A 117 19.61 15.65 -15.54
C ARG A 117 19.13 14.24 -15.19
N ARG A 118 20.02 13.28 -15.26
CA ARG A 118 19.77 11.92 -14.78
C ARG A 118 19.65 11.89 -13.25
N TYR A 119 19.01 10.87 -12.70
CA TYR A 119 18.79 10.70 -11.28
C TYR A 119 18.98 9.22 -10.87
N PRO A 120 19.67 8.92 -9.75
CA PRO A 120 20.23 9.89 -8.78
C PRO A 120 21.51 10.58 -9.26
N ASP A 121 22.26 10.00 -10.17
CA ASP A 121 23.55 10.46 -10.68
C ASP A 121 23.62 10.38 -12.21
N ALA A 122 24.77 10.78 -12.79
CA ALA A 122 24.95 10.84 -14.24
C ALA A 122 25.01 9.46 -14.91
N ASP A 123 25.37 8.41 -14.19
CA ASP A 123 25.50 7.05 -14.70
C ASP A 123 24.18 6.28 -14.69
N SER A 124 23.17 6.81 -14.00
CA SER A 124 21.84 6.23 -13.96
C SER A 124 21.16 6.32 -15.32
N ASP A 125 20.57 5.24 -15.79
CA ASP A 125 19.95 5.14 -17.11
C ASP A 125 18.41 5.21 -17.10
N ARG A 126 17.81 5.20 -15.90
CA ARG A 126 16.37 5.04 -15.73
C ARG A 126 15.63 6.35 -15.49
N MET A 127 16.00 7.05 -14.41
CA MET A 127 15.23 8.17 -13.92
C MET A 127 15.82 9.52 -14.36
N TRP A 128 14.94 10.50 -14.50
CA TRP A 128 15.29 11.85 -14.88
C TRP A 128 14.67 12.87 -13.93
N VAL A 129 15.43 13.89 -13.59
CA VAL A 129 14.86 15.14 -13.11
C VAL A 129 14.41 15.91 -14.34
N ALA A 130 13.15 16.33 -14.35
CA ALA A 130 12.54 17.05 -15.47
C ALA A 130 11.79 18.29 -14.99
N SER A 131 11.68 19.29 -15.86
CA SER A 131 10.86 20.47 -15.63
C SER A 131 9.77 20.57 -16.69
N ALA A 132 8.58 21.00 -16.28
CA ALA A 132 7.48 21.26 -17.20
C ALA A 132 6.71 22.49 -16.72
N ALA A 133 6.45 23.42 -17.65
CA ALA A 133 5.57 24.55 -17.44
C ALA A 133 4.21 24.24 -18.06
N ALA A 134 3.16 24.25 -17.24
CA ALA A 134 1.79 24.03 -17.69
C ALA A 134 0.85 24.97 -16.96
N GLU A 135 -0.18 25.44 -17.61
CA GLU A 135 -1.21 26.26 -17.00
C GLU A 135 -1.91 25.49 -15.87
N GLY A 136 -2.01 26.12 -14.69
CA GLY A 136 -2.51 25.48 -13.48
C GLY A 136 -1.51 24.49 -12.84
N GLY A 137 -0.24 24.51 -13.27
CA GLY A 137 0.85 23.64 -12.81
C GLY A 137 0.81 22.26 -13.43
N PHE A 138 1.96 21.59 -13.44
CA PHE A 138 2.11 20.28 -14.10
C PHE A 138 1.25 19.18 -13.43
N ARG A 139 0.99 19.28 -12.13
CA ARG A 139 0.03 18.38 -11.46
C ARG A 139 -1.37 18.52 -12.03
N GLY A 140 -1.91 19.73 -12.14
CA GLY A 140 -3.22 19.99 -12.71
C GLY A 140 -3.30 19.62 -14.20
N TYR A 141 -2.17 19.70 -14.92
CA TYR A 141 -2.06 19.19 -16.29
C TYR A 141 -2.23 17.66 -16.34
N LEU A 142 -1.53 16.91 -15.45
CA LEU A 142 -1.65 15.45 -15.37
C LEU A 142 -3.07 15.00 -15.01
N ASP A 143 -3.78 15.74 -14.16
CA ASP A 143 -5.16 15.43 -13.82
C ASP A 143 -6.12 15.54 -15.03
N ARG A 144 -5.78 16.38 -16.03
CA ARG A 144 -6.58 16.56 -17.24
C ARG A 144 -6.16 15.65 -18.42
N HIS A 145 -4.88 15.37 -18.55
CA HIS A 145 -4.29 14.71 -19.71
C HIS A 145 -3.60 13.39 -19.42
N GLY A 146 -3.37 13.10 -18.14
CA GLY A 146 -2.71 11.88 -17.70
C GLY A 146 -3.69 10.73 -17.47
N ARG A 147 -3.10 9.59 -17.20
CA ARG A 147 -3.78 8.35 -16.81
C ARG A 147 -3.00 7.62 -15.71
N PRO A 148 -3.58 6.60 -15.04
CA PRO A 148 -2.83 5.73 -14.13
C PRO A 148 -1.66 5.06 -14.88
N ILE A 149 -0.56 4.84 -14.17
CA ILE A 149 0.52 3.98 -14.65
C ILE A 149 -0.04 2.56 -14.84
N ARG A 150 0.37 1.91 -15.90
CA ARG A 150 -0.05 0.57 -16.26
C ARG A 150 1.14 -0.22 -16.81
N TYR A 151 1.33 -1.40 -16.32
CA TYR A 151 2.39 -2.33 -16.73
C TYR A 151 1.85 -3.41 -17.67
N SER A 152 2.73 -4.17 -18.31
CA SER A 152 2.39 -5.15 -19.35
C SER A 152 1.46 -6.26 -18.89
N TYR A 153 1.51 -6.64 -17.60
CA TYR A 153 0.64 -7.67 -17.03
C TYR A 153 -0.83 -7.20 -16.83
N VAL A 154 -1.11 -5.90 -17.00
CA VAL A 154 -2.47 -5.34 -17.06
C VAL A 154 -2.75 -4.86 -18.49
N PRO A 155 -3.23 -5.73 -19.38
CA PRO A 155 -3.35 -5.41 -20.82
C PRO A 155 -4.40 -4.35 -21.11
N GLN A 156 -5.42 -4.23 -20.27
CA GLN A 156 -6.51 -3.26 -20.42
C GLN A 156 -6.33 -2.04 -19.51
N ALA A 157 -6.60 -0.84 -20.01
CA ALA A 157 -6.65 0.36 -19.20
C ALA A 157 -7.89 0.36 -18.28
N TRP A 158 -7.69 0.73 -17.03
CA TRP A 158 -8.75 0.89 -16.04
C TRP A 158 -8.84 2.35 -15.59
N PRO A 159 -10.03 2.83 -15.21
CA PRO A 159 -10.18 4.18 -14.68
C PRO A 159 -9.41 4.34 -13.35
N LEU A 160 -9.01 5.58 -13.02
CA LEU A 160 -8.24 5.89 -11.81
C LEU A 160 -8.90 5.36 -10.52
N ALA A 161 -10.23 5.30 -10.50
CA ALA A 161 -11.00 4.74 -9.37
C ALA A 161 -10.67 3.25 -9.08
N ALA A 162 -10.24 2.48 -10.09
CA ALA A 162 -9.82 1.09 -9.90
C ALA A 162 -8.52 0.97 -9.12
N TYR A 163 -7.71 2.03 -9.11
CA TYR A 163 -6.41 2.13 -8.42
C TYR A 163 -6.50 2.91 -7.10
N GLN A 164 -7.70 3.07 -6.53
CA GLN A 164 -7.88 3.70 -5.21
C GLN A 164 -8.16 2.68 -4.12
N THR A 165 -7.68 2.97 -2.93
CA THR A 165 -8.04 2.25 -1.71
C THR A 165 -9.17 2.98 -0.97
N VAL A 166 -9.85 2.33 -0.04
CA VAL A 166 -10.83 2.98 0.85
C VAL A 166 -10.20 4.07 1.72
N PHE A 167 -8.90 4.00 1.94
CA PHE A 167 -8.13 4.96 2.74
C PHE A 167 -7.61 6.16 1.94
N ALA A 168 -7.76 6.18 0.63
CA ALA A 168 -7.20 7.19 -0.26
C ALA A 168 -7.78 8.59 0.04
N ARG A 169 -6.93 9.48 0.56
CA ARG A 169 -7.28 10.86 0.94
C ARG A 169 -6.31 11.91 0.41
N SER A 170 -5.00 11.62 0.47
CA SER A 170 -3.95 12.59 0.15
C SER A 170 -3.35 12.29 -1.22
N PRO A 171 -3.68 13.03 -2.29
CA PRO A 171 -3.16 12.75 -3.63
C PRO A 171 -1.64 12.86 -3.69
N GLY A 172 -0.97 11.92 -4.41
CA GLY A 172 0.48 11.99 -4.58
C GLY A 172 1.19 10.70 -4.95
N SER A 173 0.56 9.53 -4.82
CA SER A 173 1.16 8.27 -5.25
C SER A 173 1.08 8.08 -6.76
N ALA A 174 2.20 7.84 -7.41
CA ALA A 174 2.25 7.41 -8.81
C ALA A 174 1.64 6.00 -8.97
N GLU A 175 1.91 5.13 -8.01
CA GLU A 175 1.37 3.78 -7.95
C GLU A 175 0.47 3.56 -6.74
N MET A 176 -0.47 2.65 -6.87
CA MET A 176 -1.42 2.34 -5.81
C MET A 176 -0.73 1.66 -4.63
N PRO A 177 -0.99 2.08 -3.37
CA PRO A 177 -0.67 1.30 -2.18
C PRO A 177 -1.53 0.03 -2.12
N SER A 178 -1.22 -0.95 -2.96
CA SER A 178 -2.12 -2.05 -3.36
C SER A 178 -2.54 -2.97 -2.22
N ALA A 179 -1.75 -3.10 -1.15
CA ALA A 179 -2.11 -3.89 0.02
C ALA A 179 -3.39 -3.38 0.72
N GLY A 180 -3.70 -2.08 0.58
CA GLY A 180 -4.93 -1.47 1.08
C GLY A 180 -6.13 -1.62 0.15
N ARG A 181 -5.95 -2.10 -1.09
CA ARG A 181 -7.03 -2.15 -2.08
C ARG A 181 -8.18 -3.09 -1.71
N PRO A 182 -7.96 -4.28 -1.14
CA PRO A 182 -9.04 -5.18 -0.80
C PRO A 182 -9.95 -4.71 0.35
N PHE A 183 -9.53 -3.70 1.11
CA PHE A 183 -10.38 -3.17 2.18
C PHE A 183 -11.65 -2.52 1.62
N THR A 184 -12.76 -2.75 2.32
CA THR A 184 -14.07 -2.14 2.08
C THR A 184 -14.52 -1.40 3.33
N ASP A 185 -15.45 -0.42 3.20
CA ASP A 185 -16.02 0.30 4.34
C ASP A 185 -16.62 -0.68 5.36
N ARG A 186 -17.29 -1.73 4.87
CA ARG A 186 -17.87 -2.79 5.72
C ARG A 186 -16.79 -3.48 6.56
N LEU A 187 -15.69 -3.91 5.91
CA LEU A 187 -14.59 -4.60 6.61
C LEU A 187 -13.89 -3.68 7.61
N VAL A 188 -13.68 -2.40 7.27
CA VAL A 188 -13.11 -1.40 8.17
C VAL A 188 -13.99 -1.22 9.40
N THR A 189 -15.32 -1.13 9.23
CA THR A 189 -16.29 -1.03 10.33
C THR A 189 -16.30 -2.29 11.20
N GLU A 190 -16.25 -3.47 10.59
CA GLU A 190 -16.19 -4.76 11.29
C GLU A 190 -14.93 -4.89 12.15
N LEU A 191 -13.78 -4.52 11.61
CA LEU A 191 -12.51 -4.50 12.33
C LEU A 191 -12.55 -3.54 13.53
N ALA A 192 -13.04 -2.31 13.32
CA ALA A 192 -13.16 -1.33 14.40
C ALA A 192 -14.14 -1.78 15.48
N ALA A 193 -15.29 -2.36 15.11
CA ALA A 193 -16.26 -2.93 16.04
C ALA A 193 -15.69 -4.13 16.80
N GLY A 194 -14.77 -4.89 16.20
CA GLY A 194 -14.02 -5.98 16.84
C GLY A 194 -12.88 -5.50 17.76
N GLY A 195 -12.70 -4.19 17.93
CA GLY A 195 -11.69 -3.60 18.81
C GLY A 195 -10.29 -3.48 18.17
N VAL A 196 -10.17 -3.66 16.85
CA VAL A 196 -8.94 -3.38 16.11
C VAL A 196 -8.82 -1.87 15.92
N VAL A 197 -7.68 -1.30 16.31
CA VAL A 197 -7.41 0.13 16.14
C VAL A 197 -6.86 0.38 14.73
N ILE A 198 -7.28 1.46 14.08
CA ILE A 198 -6.79 1.82 12.74
C ILE A 198 -6.14 3.21 12.82
N ALA A 199 -4.87 3.32 12.39
CA ALA A 199 -4.12 4.57 12.39
C ALA A 199 -3.56 4.89 11.00
N PRO A 200 -3.61 6.17 10.55
CA PRO A 200 -3.14 6.56 9.23
C PRO A 200 -1.66 6.98 9.23
N ILE A 201 -0.97 6.65 8.16
CA ILE A 201 0.23 7.36 7.68
C ILE A 201 -0.03 7.84 6.25
N THR A 202 0.87 8.67 5.73
CA THR A 202 0.92 8.95 4.30
C THR A 202 2.33 8.61 3.81
N LEU A 203 2.44 7.77 2.77
CA LEU A 203 3.64 7.63 1.97
C LEU A 203 3.23 7.62 0.51
N HIS A 204 3.79 8.55 -0.27
CA HIS A 204 3.52 8.65 -1.70
C HIS A 204 4.45 7.72 -2.44
N ALA A 205 3.90 6.59 -2.91
CA ALA A 205 4.64 5.61 -3.71
C ALA A 205 5.01 6.23 -5.06
N GLY A 206 6.28 6.15 -5.40
CA GLY A 206 6.81 6.53 -6.70
C GLY A 206 6.56 5.45 -7.77
N VAL A 207 7.34 5.51 -8.85
CA VAL A 207 7.40 4.45 -9.85
C VAL A 207 8.22 3.29 -9.28
N ALA A 208 7.64 2.09 -9.25
CA ALA A 208 8.32 0.91 -8.74
C ALA A 208 9.51 0.51 -9.62
N SER A 209 10.55 -0.04 -8.99
CA SER A 209 11.58 -0.74 -9.73
C SER A 209 11.03 -2.06 -10.24
N LEU A 210 11.19 -2.32 -11.54
CA LEU A 210 10.81 -3.57 -12.19
C LEU A 210 12.02 -4.51 -12.34
N GLU A 211 13.21 -4.07 -11.93
CA GLU A 211 14.44 -4.84 -12.12
C GLU A 211 15.00 -5.31 -10.79
N ALA A 212 15.51 -6.56 -10.83
CA ALA A 212 16.16 -7.16 -9.67
C ALA A 212 17.36 -6.34 -9.23
N GLY A 213 17.51 -6.13 -7.92
CA GLY A 213 18.66 -5.44 -7.34
C GLY A 213 18.61 -3.91 -7.37
N GLU A 214 17.63 -3.27 -8.02
CA GLU A 214 17.47 -1.82 -7.93
C GLU A 214 16.89 -1.42 -6.55
N PRO A 215 17.54 -0.48 -5.84
CA PRO A 215 17.00 0.05 -4.59
C PRO A 215 15.71 0.85 -4.87
N PRO A 216 14.74 0.86 -3.94
CA PRO A 216 13.59 1.72 -4.07
C PRO A 216 14.02 3.19 -4.09
N LEU A 217 13.36 3.98 -4.93
CA LEU A 217 13.56 5.42 -4.96
C LEU A 217 13.15 6.05 -3.62
N PRO A 218 13.76 7.18 -3.25
CA PRO A 218 13.29 7.97 -2.11
C PRO A 218 11.83 8.37 -2.27
N GLU A 219 11.03 8.14 -1.24
CA GLU A 219 9.59 8.42 -1.22
C GLU A 219 9.24 9.36 -0.07
N ARG A 220 8.34 10.31 -0.34
CA ARG A 220 7.88 11.29 0.65
C ARG A 220 6.87 10.65 1.59
N PHE A 221 7.11 10.79 2.90
CA PHE A 221 6.22 10.23 3.91
C PHE A 221 5.88 11.19 5.03
N THR A 222 4.84 10.87 5.78
CA THR A 222 4.42 11.53 7.02
C THR A 222 3.86 10.50 7.97
N VAL A 223 4.42 10.44 9.18
CA VAL A 223 3.84 9.76 10.35
C VAL A 223 3.30 10.84 11.29
N PRO A 224 1.98 10.96 11.47
CA PRO A 224 1.38 11.97 12.36
C PRO A 224 1.64 11.66 13.85
N THR A 225 1.61 12.66 14.71
CA THR A 225 1.75 12.49 16.17
C THR A 225 0.78 11.46 16.74
N PRO A 226 -0.54 11.50 16.45
CA PRO A 226 -1.46 10.50 17.01
C PRO A 226 -1.11 9.07 16.59
N THR A 227 -0.64 8.87 15.35
CA THR A 227 -0.22 7.54 14.89
C THR A 227 1.04 7.07 15.61
N ALA A 228 2.04 7.94 15.79
CA ALA A 228 3.25 7.60 16.52
C ALA A 228 2.94 7.21 17.98
N GLU A 229 2.07 7.95 18.65
CA GLU A 229 1.61 7.67 20.00
C GLU A 229 0.87 6.33 20.11
N LEU A 230 -0.07 6.05 19.19
CA LEU A 230 -0.80 4.79 19.12
C LEU A 230 0.14 3.60 18.88
N VAL A 231 1.12 3.72 17.98
CA VAL A 231 2.12 2.68 17.72
C VAL A 231 2.90 2.36 19.00
N ASN A 232 3.40 3.39 19.70
CA ASN A 232 4.17 3.21 20.93
C ASN A 232 3.33 2.60 22.05
N LEU A 233 2.07 3.05 22.22
CA LEU A 233 1.13 2.51 23.18
C LEU A 233 0.83 1.01 22.89
N THR A 234 0.56 0.67 21.64
CA THR A 234 0.27 -0.70 21.22
C THR A 234 1.44 -1.62 21.53
N ARG A 235 2.67 -1.19 21.20
CA ARG A 235 3.89 -1.94 21.49
C ARG A 235 4.13 -2.12 23.01
N SER A 236 3.95 -1.05 23.78
CA SER A 236 4.13 -1.13 25.27
C SER A 236 3.10 -2.04 25.93
N ALA A 237 1.91 -2.20 25.32
CA ALA A 237 0.88 -3.13 25.73
C ALA A 237 1.11 -4.58 25.25
N GLY A 238 2.22 -4.88 24.55
CA GLY A 238 2.52 -6.18 23.97
C GLY A 238 1.55 -6.61 22.88
N ARG A 239 0.92 -5.64 22.20
CA ARG A 239 -0.02 -5.87 21.09
C ARG A 239 0.69 -5.72 19.75
N ARG A 240 0.08 -6.27 18.70
CA ARG A 240 0.66 -6.28 17.36
C ARG A 240 0.49 -4.93 16.65
N VAL A 241 1.55 -4.45 16.02
CA VAL A 241 1.53 -3.35 15.05
C VAL A 241 1.60 -3.96 13.65
N ILE A 242 0.50 -3.94 12.94
CA ILE A 242 0.34 -4.59 11.65
C ILE A 242 0.32 -3.52 10.56
N ALA A 243 1.34 -3.53 9.70
CA ALA A 243 1.42 -2.62 8.58
C ALA A 243 0.57 -3.12 7.41
N VAL A 244 -0.20 -2.22 6.80
CA VAL A 244 -0.90 -2.49 5.53
C VAL A 244 -0.04 -2.00 4.37
N GLY A 245 0.83 -2.88 3.91
CA GLY A 245 1.77 -2.66 2.80
C GLY A 245 3.20 -2.31 3.23
N THR A 246 4.11 -2.55 2.31
CA THR A 246 5.54 -2.25 2.45
C THR A 246 5.80 -0.75 2.63
N THR A 247 4.96 0.10 2.04
CA THR A 247 5.01 1.57 2.21
C THR A 247 4.78 1.99 3.66
N VAL A 248 3.82 1.36 4.35
CA VAL A 248 3.58 1.63 5.78
C VAL A 248 4.76 1.17 6.62
N THR A 249 5.29 -0.02 6.33
CA THR A 249 6.48 -0.54 7.01
C THR A 249 7.64 0.44 6.89
N ARG A 250 7.97 0.88 5.68
CA ARG A 250 9.06 1.84 5.45
C ARG A 250 8.83 3.16 6.18
N ALA A 251 7.61 3.69 6.19
CA ALA A 251 7.29 4.94 6.88
C ALA A 251 7.49 4.83 8.41
N LEU A 252 6.98 3.76 9.03
CA LEU A 252 7.10 3.54 10.46
C LEU A 252 8.54 3.30 10.90
N GLU A 253 9.26 2.43 10.19
CA GLU A 253 10.66 2.12 10.49
C GLU A 253 11.58 3.32 10.26
N SER A 254 11.29 4.18 9.27
CA SER A 254 11.99 5.45 9.06
C SER A 254 11.71 6.48 10.16
N ALA A 255 10.58 6.40 10.83
CA ALA A 255 10.19 7.30 11.91
C ALA A 255 10.60 6.79 13.30
N ALA A 256 11.15 5.57 13.37
CA ALA A 256 11.59 4.95 14.61
C ALA A 256 13.04 5.32 14.95
N ASP A 257 13.30 5.48 16.24
CA ASP A 257 14.67 5.53 16.78
C ASP A 257 15.28 4.10 16.90
N PRO A 258 16.58 3.98 17.22
CA PRO A 258 17.23 2.67 17.39
C PRO A 258 16.57 1.76 18.45
N GLY A 259 15.87 2.32 19.43
CA GLY A 259 15.09 1.61 20.44
C GLY A 259 13.69 1.20 19.96
N GLY A 260 13.32 1.55 18.73
CA GLY A 260 12.01 1.27 18.16
C GLY A 260 10.89 2.20 18.60
N THR A 261 11.20 3.33 19.26
CA THR A 261 10.19 4.35 19.58
C THR A 261 9.89 5.17 18.33
N VAL A 262 8.63 5.19 17.91
CA VAL A 262 8.19 5.95 16.74
C VAL A 262 7.93 7.40 17.14
N ARG A 263 8.42 8.33 16.32
CA ARG A 263 8.18 9.77 16.49
C ARG A 263 7.41 10.32 15.30
N ALA A 264 6.62 11.36 15.53
CA ALA A 264 6.00 12.12 14.44
C ALA A 264 7.11 12.62 13.51
N ARG A 265 7.00 12.32 12.21
CA ARG A 265 8.03 12.66 11.23
C ARG A 265 7.42 12.91 9.86
N ARG A 266 7.96 13.92 9.19
CA ARG A 266 7.71 14.21 7.78
C ARG A 266 9.04 14.32 7.07
N GLY A 267 9.16 13.71 5.90
CA GLY A 267 10.42 13.76 5.13
C GLY A 267 10.39 12.80 3.96
N TRP A 268 11.57 12.38 3.58
CA TRP A 268 11.82 11.39 2.55
C TRP A 268 12.41 10.14 3.19
N THR A 269 12.10 8.98 2.64
CA THR A 269 12.66 7.68 3.04
C THR A 269 13.23 6.96 1.84
N ASP A 270 14.46 6.56 1.95
CA ASP A 270 15.19 5.64 1.08
C ASP A 270 15.48 4.32 1.82
N LEU A 271 14.82 4.09 2.96
CA LEU A 271 15.08 2.96 3.84
C LEU A 271 14.93 1.63 3.11
N LEU A 272 16.01 0.86 3.16
CA LEU A 272 16.05 -0.54 2.78
C LEU A 272 15.98 -1.39 4.04
N LEU A 273 15.03 -2.29 4.10
CA LEU A 273 14.91 -3.30 5.13
C LEU A 273 15.37 -4.65 4.56
N GLY A 274 16.03 -5.43 5.38
CA GLY A 274 16.58 -6.73 5.02
C GLY A 274 17.26 -7.38 6.22
N ALA A 275 18.07 -8.41 5.98
CA ALA A 275 18.77 -9.16 7.03
C ALA A 275 19.62 -8.28 7.94
N ASP A 276 20.33 -7.30 7.36
CA ASP A 276 21.21 -6.38 8.09
C ASP A 276 20.44 -5.21 8.75
N HIS A 277 19.18 -5.04 8.40
CA HIS A 277 18.31 -3.98 8.92
C HIS A 277 16.90 -4.53 9.15
N PRO A 278 16.70 -5.33 10.22
CA PRO A 278 15.39 -5.91 10.52
C PRO A 278 14.38 -4.86 10.98
N ALA A 279 13.10 -5.14 10.79
CA ALA A 279 12.02 -4.31 11.32
C ALA A 279 12.06 -4.29 12.85
N ARG A 280 11.81 -3.13 13.46
CA ARG A 280 11.85 -2.90 14.93
C ARG A 280 10.49 -2.56 15.51
N VAL A 281 9.58 -2.08 14.66
CA VAL A 281 8.27 -1.55 15.05
C VAL A 281 7.16 -2.46 14.56
N VAL A 282 7.23 -2.87 13.29
CA VAL A 282 6.19 -3.65 12.63
C VAL A 282 6.32 -5.11 13.03
N THR A 283 5.26 -5.67 13.62
CA THR A 283 5.20 -7.06 14.10
C THR A 283 4.26 -7.95 13.27
N GLY A 284 3.64 -7.39 12.24
CA GLY A 284 2.83 -8.11 11.27
C GLY A 284 2.65 -7.29 10.00
N LEU A 285 2.40 -7.96 8.88
CA LEU A 285 2.35 -7.30 7.58
C LEU A 285 1.21 -7.88 6.72
N ILE A 286 0.32 -7.00 6.24
CA ILE A 286 -0.57 -7.31 5.14
C ILE A 286 0.10 -6.83 3.85
N THR A 287 0.26 -7.70 2.86
CA THR A 287 0.91 -7.39 1.60
C THR A 287 0.24 -8.09 0.43
N GLY A 288 0.46 -7.60 -0.79
CA GLY A 288 0.23 -8.38 -2.01
C GLY A 288 1.37 -9.39 -2.25
N TRP A 289 1.30 -10.10 -3.36
CA TRP A 289 2.39 -10.96 -3.82
C TRP A 289 3.27 -10.19 -4.79
N HIS A 290 4.57 -10.28 -4.58
CA HIS A 290 5.60 -9.60 -5.37
C HIS A 290 6.46 -10.62 -6.11
N ASP A 291 7.15 -10.17 -7.15
CA ASP A 291 8.14 -10.98 -7.84
C ASP A 291 9.21 -11.43 -6.82
N PRO A 292 9.58 -12.72 -6.78
CA PRO A 292 10.62 -13.21 -5.88
C PRO A 292 11.99 -12.53 -6.06
N GLU A 293 12.25 -11.93 -7.20
CA GLU A 293 13.49 -11.20 -7.48
C GLU A 293 13.43 -9.72 -7.09
N ALA A 294 12.26 -9.21 -6.69
CA ALA A 294 12.09 -7.83 -6.29
C ALA A 294 12.66 -7.53 -4.89
N SER A 295 13.17 -6.32 -4.68
CA SER A 295 13.68 -5.83 -3.38
C SER A 295 12.64 -5.90 -2.23
N HIS A 296 11.36 -6.05 -2.58
CA HIS A 296 10.27 -6.22 -1.61
C HIS A 296 10.40 -7.49 -0.78
N LEU A 297 10.97 -8.56 -1.31
CA LEU A 297 11.11 -9.83 -0.56
C LEU A 297 12.00 -9.66 0.67
N ALA A 298 13.11 -8.92 0.54
CA ALA A 298 14.01 -8.62 1.66
C ALA A 298 13.28 -7.87 2.80
N LEU A 299 12.37 -6.95 2.47
CA LEU A 299 11.54 -6.26 3.45
C LEU A 299 10.56 -7.21 4.15
N LEU A 300 9.92 -8.12 3.41
CA LEU A 300 9.04 -9.12 4.00
C LEU A 300 9.81 -10.01 4.99
N GLU A 301 11.02 -10.43 4.60
CA GLU A 301 11.90 -11.23 5.45
C GLU A 301 12.39 -10.46 6.67
N ALA A 302 12.63 -9.15 6.54
CA ALA A 302 12.99 -8.28 7.67
C ALA A 302 11.88 -8.17 8.73
N VAL A 303 10.61 -8.29 8.31
CA VAL A 303 9.44 -8.27 9.22
C VAL A 303 9.12 -9.66 9.76
N ALA A 304 9.11 -10.68 8.90
CA ALA A 304 8.51 -11.98 9.22
C ALA A 304 9.51 -13.14 9.29
N GLY A 305 10.76 -12.88 8.95
CA GLY A 305 11.80 -13.90 8.87
C GLY A 305 11.73 -14.73 7.57
N PRO A 306 12.88 -15.22 7.10
CA PRO A 306 12.98 -15.87 5.78
C PRO A 306 12.20 -17.20 5.70
N ASN A 307 12.09 -17.93 6.80
CA ASN A 307 11.39 -19.23 6.80
C ASN A 307 9.88 -19.06 6.62
N LEU A 308 9.27 -18.10 7.33
CA LEU A 308 7.83 -17.83 7.22
C LEU A 308 7.47 -17.31 5.84
N VAL A 309 8.26 -16.37 5.31
CA VAL A 309 8.06 -15.82 3.96
C VAL A 309 8.18 -16.91 2.89
N ARG A 310 9.22 -17.74 2.95
CA ARG A 310 9.40 -18.87 2.02
C ARG A 310 8.22 -19.84 2.06
N GLY A 311 7.77 -20.23 3.27
CA GLY A 311 6.61 -21.10 3.44
C GLY A 311 5.33 -20.51 2.86
N ALA A 312 5.10 -19.20 3.07
CA ALA A 312 3.96 -18.47 2.51
C ALA A 312 3.99 -18.47 0.96
N TYR A 313 5.14 -18.18 0.36
CA TYR A 313 5.29 -18.19 -1.10
C TYR A 313 5.08 -19.57 -1.71
N GLN A 314 5.64 -20.63 -1.09
CA GLN A 314 5.41 -22.00 -1.53
C GLN A 314 3.92 -22.40 -1.47
N ALA A 315 3.24 -22.07 -0.37
CA ALA A 315 1.80 -22.37 -0.23
C ALA A 315 0.96 -21.56 -1.24
N ALA A 316 1.32 -20.31 -1.49
CA ALA A 316 0.63 -19.48 -2.47
C ALA A 316 0.81 -19.99 -3.91
N GLU A 317 2.01 -20.40 -4.28
CA GLU A 317 2.29 -20.99 -5.60
C GLU A 317 1.54 -22.30 -5.81
N GLN A 318 1.57 -23.21 -4.84
CA GLN A 318 0.83 -24.47 -4.88
C GLN A 318 -0.67 -24.29 -5.03
N ALA A 319 -1.23 -23.27 -4.36
CA ALA A 319 -2.66 -22.95 -4.41
C ALA A 319 -3.03 -22.03 -5.58
N GLY A 320 -2.09 -21.61 -6.43
CA GLY A 320 -2.32 -20.76 -7.59
C GLY A 320 -2.83 -19.36 -7.24
N TYR A 321 -2.27 -18.71 -6.21
CA TYR A 321 -2.57 -17.31 -5.89
C TYR A 321 -2.16 -16.40 -7.03
N LEU A 322 -2.83 -15.23 -7.13
CA LEU A 322 -2.54 -14.22 -8.13
C LEU A 322 -1.71 -13.10 -7.49
N TRP A 323 -0.65 -12.70 -8.16
CA TRP A 323 0.19 -11.60 -7.72
C TRP A 323 -0.19 -10.26 -8.36
N HIS A 324 0.47 -9.20 -7.89
CA HIS A 324 0.34 -7.82 -8.31
C HIS A 324 -0.87 -7.07 -7.74
N GLU A 325 -1.05 -5.82 -8.19
CA GLU A 325 -1.95 -4.81 -7.60
C GLU A 325 -3.43 -5.19 -7.54
N PHE A 326 -3.88 -6.10 -8.41
CA PHE A 326 -5.25 -6.64 -8.42
C PHE A 326 -5.32 -8.08 -7.93
N GLY A 327 -4.23 -8.59 -7.41
CA GLY A 327 -4.05 -9.97 -7.01
C GLY A 327 -4.66 -10.30 -5.65
N ASP A 328 -4.18 -11.42 -5.13
CA ASP A 328 -4.52 -11.94 -3.82
C ASP A 328 -3.58 -11.34 -2.75
N SER A 329 -3.91 -11.52 -1.49
CA SER A 329 -3.18 -10.93 -0.36
C SER A 329 -2.55 -11.98 0.53
N CYS A 330 -1.55 -11.54 1.30
CA CYS A 330 -0.90 -12.30 2.36
C CYS A 330 -0.94 -11.50 3.68
N LEU A 331 -1.20 -12.19 4.78
CA LEU A 331 -1.03 -11.69 6.15
C LEU A 331 0.10 -12.49 6.81
N LEU A 332 1.21 -11.84 7.10
CA LEU A 332 2.36 -12.41 7.80
C LEU A 332 2.30 -12.04 9.28
N LEU A 333 2.29 -13.04 10.16
CA LEU A 333 2.21 -12.88 11.62
C LEU A 333 3.30 -13.73 12.28
N PRO A 334 4.56 -13.26 12.35
CA PRO A 334 5.70 -14.05 12.85
C PRO A 334 5.60 -14.42 14.34
N ASP A 335 5.01 -13.55 15.17
CA ASP A 335 4.92 -13.71 16.62
C ASP A 335 3.50 -14.06 17.09
N SER A 336 2.68 -14.64 16.22
CA SER A 336 1.33 -15.04 16.62
C SER A 336 1.42 -16.25 17.53
N PRO A 337 1.00 -16.18 18.82
CA PRO A 337 0.76 -17.39 19.60
C PRO A 337 -0.24 -18.23 18.79
N ALA A 338 -0.09 -19.56 18.85
CA ALA A 338 -0.96 -20.49 18.13
C ALA A 338 -2.38 -19.95 18.14
N LEU A 339 -2.91 -19.61 16.96
CA LEU A 339 -4.31 -19.20 16.86
C LEU A 339 -5.14 -20.39 17.30
N ALA A 340 -5.33 -20.51 18.63
CA ALA A 340 -6.33 -21.39 19.18
C ALA A 340 -7.65 -20.90 18.58
N TRP A 341 -8.11 -21.59 17.55
CA TRP A 341 -9.39 -21.35 16.95
C TRP A 341 -10.46 -21.62 18.01
N PRO A 342 -11.15 -20.63 18.56
CA PRO A 342 -12.44 -20.88 19.17
C PRO A 342 -13.39 -21.07 18.00
N GLY A 343 -13.71 -22.31 17.72
CA GLY A 343 -14.97 -22.57 17.04
C GLY A 343 -16.03 -21.79 17.80
N LEU A 344 -16.73 -20.87 17.10
CA LEU A 344 -17.81 -20.03 17.63
C LEU A 344 -17.38 -19.18 18.84
N VAL A 345 -17.39 -17.88 18.68
CA VAL A 345 -17.37 -16.93 19.78
C VAL A 345 -18.39 -17.45 20.83
N PRO A 346 -17.98 -17.86 22.04
CA PRO A 346 -18.95 -18.08 23.07
C PRO A 346 -19.64 -16.73 23.26
N ALA A 347 -20.96 -16.72 23.31
CA ALA A 347 -21.77 -15.56 23.63
C ALA A 347 -21.47 -15.06 25.06
N ARG A 348 -20.28 -14.51 25.29
CA ARG A 348 -19.83 -13.95 26.58
C ARG A 348 -19.90 -12.42 26.64
N TYR A 349 -20.58 -11.81 25.69
CA TYR A 349 -21.03 -10.43 25.77
C TYR A 349 -22.56 -10.30 25.60
N ALA A 350 -23.33 -11.28 26.06
CA ALA A 350 -24.66 -11.00 26.51
C ALA A 350 -24.52 -10.25 27.84
N MET A 351 -24.41 -8.93 27.80
CA MET A 351 -24.71 -8.12 28.98
C MET A 351 -26.09 -8.58 29.50
N PRO A 352 -26.22 -8.98 30.77
CA PRO A 352 -27.56 -9.20 31.30
C PRO A 352 -28.31 -7.88 31.14
N VAL A 353 -29.33 -7.88 30.30
CA VAL A 353 -30.28 -6.79 30.27
C VAL A 353 -30.94 -6.85 31.64
N ALA A 354 -30.56 -5.93 32.52
CA ALA A 354 -31.25 -5.74 33.78
C ALA A 354 -32.71 -5.45 33.44
N ALA A 355 -33.59 -6.32 33.85
CA ALA A 355 -35.04 -6.07 33.75
C ALA A 355 -35.35 -4.74 34.44
N PRO A 356 -36.14 -3.85 33.84
CA PRO A 356 -36.53 -2.60 34.49
C PRO A 356 -37.24 -2.93 35.81
N ALA A 357 -36.70 -2.41 36.90
CA ALA A 357 -37.30 -2.53 38.22
C ALA A 357 -38.72 -1.96 38.19
N GLY A 358 -39.62 -2.79 38.70
CA GLY A 358 -41.02 -2.62 39.07
C GLY A 358 -41.72 -1.29 38.77
N LEU A 359 -42.68 -1.33 37.87
CA LEU A 359 -43.83 -0.41 37.90
C LEU A 359 -44.66 -0.72 39.14
N VAL A 360 -44.66 0.22 40.07
CA VAL A 360 -45.58 0.24 41.23
C VAL A 360 -47.01 0.40 40.70
N PRO A 361 -47.99 -0.44 41.08
CA PRO A 361 -49.35 -0.28 40.63
C PRO A 361 -49.98 0.99 41.25
N SER A 362 -50.53 1.84 40.40
CA SER A 362 -51.30 3.01 40.78
C SER A 362 -52.55 2.59 41.54
N HIS A 363 -52.74 3.14 42.74
CA HIS A 363 -53.99 3.07 43.51
C HIS A 363 -55.12 3.76 42.77
N PRO A 364 -56.37 3.24 42.85
CA PRO A 364 -57.55 3.89 42.28
C PRO A 364 -57.98 5.08 43.15
N LEU A 365 -58.19 6.22 42.46
CA LEU A 365 -58.87 7.38 43.06
C LEU A 365 -60.32 7.01 43.32
N THR A 366 -60.72 6.95 44.59
CA THR A 366 -62.11 6.98 45.02
C THR A 366 -62.67 8.39 44.89
N ALA A 367 -63.81 8.48 44.21
CA ALA A 367 -64.61 9.69 44.11
C ALA A 367 -65.21 10.07 45.48
N GLY A 368 -65.20 11.33 45.80
CA GLY A 368 -65.92 12.03 46.81
C GLY A 368 -66.04 13.50 46.42
#